data_2cf6bbe2af46a1ba55202e899d8d3ffc
#
_entry.id   2cf6bbe2af46a1ba55202e899d8d3ffc
#
_cell.length_a   1.000
_cell.length_b   1.000
_cell.length_c   1.000
_cell.angle_alpha   90.00
_cell.angle_beta   90.00
_cell.angle_gamma   90.00
#
_symmetry.space_group_name_H-M   'P 1'
#
loop_
_entity.id
_entity.type
_entity.pdbx_description
1 polymer ?
#
loop_
_entity_poly.entity_id
_entity_poly.type
_entity_poly.pdbx_seq_one_letter_code
_entity_poly.pdbx_strand_id
1 'polypeptide(L)'
;LGRFFWPYERIRGIERLVERELDLAGVAVVPLKTTARAQWRLDWSKGWVTGRALAKTLAAIDALPSGTVTLVTAHHPLVEAGTRGRALTRGGALALRELAARGVAAVLTGHVHDAFDLVAQTDAGPIRMIGAGTLSQRIRSTPPSFNELRIDGNAIAVRVRNVEAVPTPDMQIPAIPPDALPPREPGEPVAPIHAVPPVDPPVH
;
A
#
# COMPACT_ATOMS: atom_id res chain seq x y z
N LEU A 1 -26.61 9.47 -3.70
CA LEU A 1 -26.91 8.73 -2.45
C LEU A 1 -26.09 7.42 -2.37
N GLY A 2 -25.95 6.62 -3.45
CA GLY A 2 -25.21 5.35 -3.45
C GLY A 2 -23.74 5.47 -2.99
N ARG A 3 -23.00 6.54 -3.36
CA ARG A 3 -21.63 6.78 -2.92
C ARG A 3 -21.49 6.98 -1.40
N PHE A 4 -22.54 7.41 -0.73
CA PHE A 4 -22.53 7.65 0.71
C PHE A 4 -22.81 6.36 1.50
N PHE A 5 -23.71 5.52 1.00
CA PHE A 5 -24.10 4.28 1.69
C PHE A 5 -23.24 3.07 1.31
N TRP A 6 -22.69 3.02 0.07
CA TRP A 6 -21.83 1.95 -0.43
C TRP A 6 -20.54 2.48 -1.09
N PRO A 7 -19.67 3.21 -0.37
CA PRO A 7 -18.50 3.85 -0.97
C PRO A 7 -17.46 2.87 -1.52
N TYR A 8 -17.53 1.60 -1.13
CA TYR A 8 -16.53 0.57 -1.46
C TYR A 8 -17.03 -0.50 -2.44
N GLU A 9 -18.24 -0.39 -2.99
CA GLU A 9 -18.80 -1.42 -3.87
C GLU A 9 -17.97 -1.58 -5.17
N ARG A 10 -17.56 -0.45 -5.76
CA ARG A 10 -16.67 -0.46 -6.94
C ARG A 10 -15.29 -1.02 -6.63
N ILE A 11 -14.74 -0.70 -5.46
CA ILE A 11 -13.43 -1.21 -5.03
C ILE A 11 -13.51 -2.72 -4.84
N ARG A 12 -14.55 -3.25 -4.23
CA ARG A 12 -14.76 -4.70 -4.09
C ARG A 12 -14.86 -5.42 -5.44
N GLY A 13 -15.47 -4.77 -6.44
CA GLY A 13 -15.51 -5.29 -7.81
C GLY A 13 -14.11 -5.41 -8.42
N ILE A 14 -13.28 -4.38 -8.24
CA ILE A 14 -11.89 -4.35 -8.71
C ILE A 14 -11.04 -5.34 -7.92
N GLU A 15 -11.16 -5.39 -6.59
CA GLU A 15 -10.46 -6.34 -5.73
C GLU A 15 -10.66 -7.78 -6.22
N ARG A 16 -11.89 -8.20 -6.51
CA ARG A 16 -12.20 -9.54 -7.04
C ARG A 16 -11.57 -9.84 -8.41
N LEU A 17 -11.32 -8.81 -9.22
CA LEU A 17 -10.68 -8.96 -10.53
C LEU A 17 -9.16 -9.00 -10.45
N VAL A 18 -8.58 -8.41 -9.41
CA VAL A 18 -7.13 -8.24 -9.23
C VAL A 18 -6.56 -9.21 -8.20
N GLU A 19 -7.36 -9.64 -7.21
CA GLU A 19 -6.96 -10.66 -6.24
C GLU A 19 -6.78 -12.00 -6.95
N ARG A 20 -5.55 -12.31 -7.27
CA ARG A 20 -5.13 -13.66 -7.66
C ARG A 20 -4.46 -14.32 -6.47
N GLU A 21 -4.84 -15.54 -6.21
CA GLU A 21 -4.11 -16.40 -5.30
C GLU A 21 -2.69 -16.60 -5.84
N LEU A 22 -1.70 -16.19 -5.06
CA LEU A 22 -0.30 -16.40 -5.42
C LEU A 22 0.07 -17.82 -4.96
N ASP A 23 0.20 -18.74 -5.91
CA ASP A 23 0.76 -20.06 -5.64
C ASP A 23 2.29 -19.94 -5.57
N LEU A 24 2.79 -19.74 -4.36
CA LEU A 24 4.22 -19.67 -4.05
C LEU A 24 4.57 -20.88 -3.20
N ALA A 25 5.27 -21.83 -3.75
CA ALA A 25 5.63 -23.07 -3.05
C ALA A 25 6.34 -22.75 -1.71
N GLY A 26 5.72 -23.15 -0.59
CA GLY A 26 6.27 -22.96 0.76
C GLY A 26 6.26 -21.52 1.29
N VAL A 27 5.65 -20.57 0.57
CA VAL A 27 5.56 -19.16 0.99
C VAL A 27 4.11 -18.71 1.04
N ALA A 28 3.70 -18.09 2.13
CA ALA A 28 2.38 -17.48 2.27
C ALA A 28 2.47 -15.94 2.40
N VAL A 29 1.59 -15.24 1.70
CA VAL A 29 1.44 -13.78 1.79
C VAL A 29 0.11 -13.47 2.46
N VAL A 30 0.15 -12.96 3.69
CA VAL A 30 -1.05 -12.70 4.50
C VAL A 30 -1.30 -11.20 4.63
N PRO A 31 -2.49 -10.69 4.27
CA PRO A 31 -2.76 -9.26 4.36
C PRO A 31 -3.08 -8.82 5.80
N LEU A 32 -2.52 -7.67 6.20
CA LEU A 32 -2.87 -6.93 7.40
C LEU A 32 -3.49 -5.58 7.02
N LYS A 33 -4.77 -5.42 7.32
CA LYS A 33 -5.47 -4.18 7.01
C LYS A 33 -5.06 -3.05 7.98
N THR A 34 -4.43 -2.00 7.42
CA THR A 34 -4.02 -0.80 8.15
C THR A 34 -4.85 0.44 7.81
N THR A 35 -5.89 0.29 6.96
CA THR A 35 -6.83 1.35 6.60
C THR A 35 -8.12 1.18 7.38
N ALA A 36 -8.60 2.23 8.05
CA ALA A 36 -9.88 2.23 8.75
C ALA A 36 -10.93 3.04 7.97
N ARG A 37 -12.20 2.60 8.03
CA ARG A 37 -13.32 3.28 7.33
C ARG A 37 -13.60 4.68 7.88
N ALA A 38 -13.41 4.89 9.18
CA ALA A 38 -13.59 6.16 9.85
C ALA A 38 -12.52 6.29 10.93
N GLN A 39 -11.89 7.44 10.99
CA GLN A 39 -10.94 7.78 12.04
C GLN A 39 -11.36 9.14 12.62
N TRP A 40 -11.44 9.22 13.94
CA TRP A 40 -11.62 10.49 14.66
C TRP A 40 -10.31 11.28 14.67
N ARG A 41 -9.71 11.48 13.48
CA ARG A 41 -8.46 12.19 13.28
C ARG A 41 -8.63 13.10 12.09
N LEU A 42 -8.07 14.29 12.17
CA LEU A 42 -8.00 15.24 11.05
C LEU A 42 -7.05 14.75 9.94
N ASP A 43 -6.11 13.84 10.28
CA ASP A 43 -5.16 13.27 9.33
C ASP A 43 -5.50 11.80 9.01
N TRP A 44 -6.17 11.62 7.89
CA TRP A 44 -6.64 10.32 7.38
C TRP A 44 -5.55 9.51 6.67
N SER A 45 -4.36 10.10 6.48
CA SER A 45 -3.21 9.44 5.85
C SER A 45 -2.51 8.46 6.80
N LYS A 46 -2.79 8.52 8.10
CA LYS A 46 -2.16 7.67 9.12
C LYS A 46 -2.84 6.31 9.24
N GLY A 47 -2.02 5.26 9.31
CA GLY A 47 -2.49 3.89 9.47
C GLY A 47 -3.16 3.62 10.83
N TRP A 48 -4.04 2.64 10.83
CA TRP A 48 -4.64 2.08 12.05
C TRP A 48 -4.84 0.58 11.91
N VAL A 49 -4.14 -0.18 12.73
CA VAL A 49 -4.40 -1.61 12.92
C VAL A 49 -5.46 -1.76 13.99
N THR A 50 -6.67 -2.15 13.62
CA THR A 50 -7.73 -2.46 14.58
C THR A 50 -7.53 -3.85 15.16
N GLY A 51 -8.01 -4.10 16.40
CA GLY A 51 -7.94 -5.43 17.03
C GLY A 51 -8.58 -6.53 16.16
N ARG A 52 -9.70 -6.22 15.49
CA ARG A 52 -10.36 -7.15 14.56
C ARG A 52 -9.50 -7.47 13.33
N ALA A 53 -8.83 -6.47 12.75
CA ALA A 53 -7.95 -6.67 11.61
C ALA A 53 -6.76 -7.54 12.00
N LEU A 54 -6.13 -7.24 13.13
CA LEU A 54 -5.02 -8.02 13.67
C LEU A 54 -5.46 -9.46 13.93
N ALA A 55 -6.54 -9.68 14.67
CA ALA A 55 -7.03 -11.02 14.99
C ALA A 55 -7.30 -11.86 13.71
N LYS A 56 -7.87 -11.25 12.65
CA LYS A 56 -8.09 -11.94 11.37
C LYS A 56 -6.77 -12.36 10.73
N THR A 57 -5.76 -11.47 10.72
CA THR A 57 -4.44 -11.78 10.17
C THR A 57 -3.74 -12.87 10.96
N LEU A 58 -3.76 -12.79 12.30
CA LEU A 58 -3.14 -13.80 13.16
C LEU A 58 -3.80 -15.17 13.00
N ALA A 59 -5.13 -15.24 12.93
CA ALA A 59 -5.85 -16.49 12.68
C ALA A 59 -5.49 -17.11 11.32
N ALA A 60 -5.28 -16.28 10.29
CA ALA A 60 -4.83 -16.77 8.98
C ALA A 60 -3.41 -17.33 9.04
N ILE A 61 -2.51 -16.68 9.80
CA ILE A 61 -1.14 -17.16 10.01
C ILE A 61 -1.14 -18.48 10.79
N ASP A 62 -1.93 -18.55 11.88
CA ASP A 62 -2.02 -19.73 12.75
C ASP A 62 -2.61 -20.96 12.01
N ALA A 63 -3.32 -20.76 10.90
CA ALA A 63 -3.87 -21.81 10.05
C ALA A 63 -2.91 -22.31 8.96
N LEU A 64 -1.74 -21.70 8.79
CA LEU A 64 -0.78 -22.10 7.76
C LEU A 64 -0.07 -23.42 8.13
N PRO A 65 0.31 -24.22 7.13
CA PRO A 65 1.14 -25.40 7.36
C PRO A 65 2.46 -25.08 8.05
N SER A 66 2.94 -25.96 8.91
CA SER A 66 4.25 -25.82 9.56
C SER A 66 5.37 -25.70 8.53
N GLY A 67 6.33 -24.81 8.76
CA GLY A 67 7.46 -24.59 7.85
C GLY A 67 7.16 -23.62 6.71
N THR A 68 5.94 -23.05 6.62
CA THR A 68 5.61 -22.03 5.65
C THR A 68 6.34 -20.72 5.98
N VAL A 69 7.08 -20.18 5.01
CA VAL A 69 7.66 -18.83 5.11
C VAL A 69 6.55 -17.81 5.01
N THR A 70 6.25 -17.11 6.09
CA THR A 70 5.13 -16.18 6.14
C THR A 70 5.58 -14.75 5.93
N LEU A 71 5.03 -14.10 4.92
CA LEU A 71 5.13 -12.65 4.68
C LEU A 71 3.81 -11.99 5.02
N VAL A 72 3.86 -10.84 5.67
CA VAL A 72 2.66 -10.04 5.94
C VAL A 72 2.71 -8.77 5.10
N THR A 73 1.63 -8.46 4.38
CA THR A 73 1.52 -7.22 3.60
C THR A 73 0.64 -6.21 4.32
N ALA A 74 1.13 -4.98 4.44
CA ALA A 74 0.39 -3.85 5.03
C ALA A 74 0.60 -2.59 4.18
N HIS A 75 -0.42 -1.72 4.05
CA HIS A 75 -0.25 -0.47 3.31
C HIS A 75 0.69 0.49 4.06
N HIS A 76 0.46 0.69 5.36
CA HIS A 76 1.27 1.61 6.17
C HIS A 76 2.37 0.84 6.92
N PRO A 77 3.59 1.40 7.05
CA PRO A 77 4.59 0.88 7.97
C PRO A 77 4.03 0.77 9.39
N LEU A 78 4.34 -0.32 10.09
CA LEU A 78 3.78 -0.58 11.42
C LEU A 78 4.47 0.23 12.53
N VAL A 79 5.73 0.59 12.30
CA VAL A 79 6.51 1.52 13.14
C VAL A 79 7.30 2.48 12.25
N GLU A 80 7.86 3.53 12.84
CA GLU A 80 8.72 4.47 12.13
C GLU A 80 9.94 3.76 11.56
N ALA A 81 10.18 3.98 10.27
CA ALA A 81 11.26 3.33 9.53
C ALA A 81 12.45 4.28 9.26
N GLY A 82 12.48 5.46 9.86
CA GLY A 82 13.49 6.48 9.59
C GLY A 82 13.39 7.09 8.18
N THR A 83 12.29 6.84 7.47
CA THR A 83 12.01 7.42 6.15
C THR A 83 11.60 8.89 6.28
N ARG A 84 11.66 9.64 5.17
CA ARG A 84 11.22 11.05 5.14
C ARG A 84 9.74 11.21 5.45
N GLY A 85 8.92 10.21 5.08
CA GLY A 85 7.50 10.15 5.41
C GLY A 85 7.29 9.56 6.79
N ARG A 86 6.69 10.32 7.72
CA ARG A 86 6.29 9.79 9.03
C ARG A 86 5.00 9.00 8.89
N ALA A 87 5.03 7.73 9.24
CA ALA A 87 3.86 6.86 9.24
C ALA A 87 3.61 6.32 10.65
N LEU A 88 2.97 7.14 11.48
CA LEU A 88 2.51 6.70 12.80
C LEU A 88 1.26 5.81 12.65
N THR A 89 1.46 4.51 12.62
CA THR A 89 0.37 3.54 12.56
C THR A 89 -0.09 3.17 13.97
N ARG A 90 -1.32 3.56 14.32
CA ARG A 90 -1.91 3.19 15.61
C ARG A 90 -2.05 1.66 15.70
N GLY A 91 -1.59 1.07 16.79
CA GLY A 91 -1.59 -0.38 17.01
C GLY A 91 -0.49 -1.12 16.23
N GLY A 92 0.40 -0.42 15.54
CA GLY A 92 1.48 -1.02 14.75
C GLY A 92 2.50 -1.75 15.59
N ALA A 93 2.95 -1.19 16.72
CA ALA A 93 3.90 -1.84 17.62
C ALA A 93 3.35 -3.16 18.19
N LEU A 94 2.07 -3.16 18.62
CA LEU A 94 1.40 -4.39 19.06
C LEU A 94 1.35 -5.41 17.92
N ALA A 95 0.99 -4.99 16.71
CA ALA A 95 0.92 -5.88 15.56
C ALA A 95 2.29 -6.50 15.27
N LEU A 96 3.38 -5.70 15.26
CA LEU A 96 4.73 -6.22 15.03
C LEU A 96 5.13 -7.28 16.07
N ARG A 97 4.85 -7.03 17.35
CA ARG A 97 5.12 -7.99 18.42
C ARG A 97 4.39 -9.31 18.18
N GLU A 98 3.09 -9.27 17.88
CA GLU A 98 2.27 -10.46 17.65
C GLU A 98 2.70 -11.24 16.39
N LEU A 99 3.16 -10.54 15.35
CA LEU A 99 3.71 -11.13 14.14
C LEU A 99 5.09 -11.76 14.41
N ALA A 100 5.96 -11.08 15.16
CA ALA A 100 7.27 -11.62 15.56
C ALA A 100 7.11 -12.90 16.39
N ALA A 101 6.16 -12.92 17.33
CA ALA A 101 5.87 -14.10 18.17
C ALA A 101 5.45 -15.33 17.34
N ARG A 102 4.96 -15.15 16.12
CA ARG A 102 4.56 -16.21 15.19
C ARG A 102 5.61 -16.53 14.13
N GLY A 103 6.81 -15.95 14.25
CA GLY A 103 7.91 -16.21 13.31
C GLY A 103 7.65 -15.67 11.90
N VAL A 104 6.87 -14.59 11.75
CA VAL A 104 6.70 -13.93 10.47
C VAL A 104 8.05 -13.45 9.95
N ALA A 105 8.41 -13.89 8.74
CA ALA A 105 9.73 -13.65 8.17
C ALA A 105 9.95 -12.17 7.79
N ALA A 106 8.93 -11.51 7.25
CA ALA A 106 8.98 -10.07 6.98
C ALA A 106 7.58 -9.45 6.88
N VAL A 107 7.52 -8.13 7.16
CA VAL A 107 6.36 -7.27 6.89
C VAL A 107 6.68 -6.38 5.70
N LEU A 108 5.91 -6.52 4.62
CA LEU A 108 6.04 -5.73 3.40
C LEU A 108 5.08 -4.53 3.48
N THR A 109 5.61 -3.32 3.24
CA THR A 109 4.83 -2.09 3.36
C THR A 109 5.04 -1.14 2.19
N GLY A 110 4.13 -0.17 2.03
CA GLY A 110 4.22 0.91 1.07
C GLY A 110 4.05 2.27 1.74
N HIS A 111 3.20 3.13 1.18
CA HIS A 111 2.72 4.41 1.70
C HIS A 111 3.76 5.54 1.76
N VAL A 112 4.92 5.32 2.36
CA VAL A 112 5.96 6.37 2.54
C VAL A 112 6.69 6.71 1.24
N HIS A 113 6.54 5.89 0.22
CA HIS A 113 7.15 6.02 -1.11
C HIS A 113 8.68 5.98 -1.13
N ASP A 114 9.30 5.63 -0.01
CA ASP A 114 10.72 5.39 0.12
C ASP A 114 10.97 3.90 0.35
N ALA A 115 11.90 3.33 -0.42
CA ALA A 115 12.33 1.96 -0.18
C ALA A 115 13.18 1.90 1.10
N PHE A 116 12.88 0.93 1.95
CA PHE A 116 13.67 0.65 3.15
C PHE A 116 13.70 -0.85 3.45
N ASP A 117 14.69 -1.26 4.21
CA ASP A 117 14.88 -2.63 4.68
C ASP A 117 15.52 -2.55 6.06
N LEU A 118 14.78 -2.89 7.10
CA LEU A 118 15.24 -2.78 8.48
C LEU A 118 14.73 -3.92 9.34
N VAL A 119 15.41 -4.15 10.45
CA VAL A 119 14.98 -5.08 11.49
C VAL A 119 14.45 -4.28 12.67
N ALA A 120 13.16 -4.41 12.94
CA ALA A 120 12.52 -3.84 14.12
C ALA A 120 12.69 -4.80 15.31
N GLN A 121 13.05 -4.28 16.48
CA GLN A 121 13.13 -5.04 17.72
C GLN A 121 11.78 -4.99 18.42
N THR A 122 11.31 -6.15 18.89
CA THR A 122 10.11 -6.27 19.72
C THR A 122 10.41 -7.13 20.95
N ASP A 123 9.53 -7.11 21.94
CA ASP A 123 9.65 -7.96 23.13
C ASP A 123 9.52 -9.46 22.80
N ALA A 124 8.95 -9.79 21.61
CA ALA A 124 8.82 -11.15 21.11
C ALA A 124 9.95 -11.58 20.17
N GLY A 125 10.94 -10.70 19.95
CA GLY A 125 12.06 -10.93 19.05
C GLY A 125 12.11 -9.95 17.86
N PRO A 126 13.15 -10.05 17.04
CA PRO A 126 13.33 -9.20 15.87
C PRO A 126 12.36 -9.60 14.75
N ILE A 127 11.93 -8.60 13.98
CA ILE A 127 11.11 -8.80 12.78
C ILE A 127 11.57 -7.85 11.67
N ARG A 128 11.71 -8.36 10.45
CA ARG A 128 12.13 -7.55 9.30
C ARG A 128 10.96 -6.77 8.73
N MET A 129 11.18 -5.49 8.43
CA MET A 129 10.26 -4.63 7.72
C MET A 129 10.88 -4.16 6.41
N ILE A 130 10.15 -4.36 5.31
CA ILE A 130 10.59 -4.03 3.96
C ILE A 130 9.57 -3.05 3.37
N GLY A 131 10.01 -1.83 3.09
CA GLY A 131 9.21 -0.80 2.45
C GLY A 131 9.46 -0.73 0.96
N ALA A 132 8.41 -0.61 0.17
CA ALA A 132 8.50 -0.38 -1.25
C ALA A 132 8.52 1.11 -1.57
N GLY A 133 9.21 1.47 -2.66
CA GLY A 133 9.09 2.77 -3.29
C GLY A 133 7.71 2.97 -3.94
N THR A 134 7.62 3.88 -4.87
CA THR A 134 6.38 4.12 -5.63
C THR A 134 6.64 4.00 -7.11
N LEU A 135 5.67 3.48 -7.85
CA LEU A 135 5.64 3.51 -9.31
C LEU A 135 4.97 4.79 -9.86
N SER A 136 4.44 5.63 -8.95
CA SER A 136 3.81 6.88 -9.34
C SER A 136 4.85 7.88 -9.85
N GLN A 137 4.53 8.58 -10.92
CA GLN A 137 5.33 9.71 -11.43
C GLN A 137 5.31 10.94 -10.52
N ARG A 138 4.52 10.94 -9.45
CA ARG A 138 4.61 11.94 -8.39
C ARG A 138 5.90 11.76 -7.60
N ILE A 139 6.98 12.17 -8.22
CA ILE A 139 8.34 12.08 -7.67
C ILE A 139 8.46 13.04 -6.51
N ARG A 140 8.68 12.50 -5.31
CA ARG A 140 9.00 13.35 -4.14
C ARG A 140 10.49 13.53 -3.95
N SER A 141 11.37 12.77 -4.53
CA SER A 141 12.85 12.86 -4.43
C SER A 141 13.56 11.54 -4.73
N THR A 142 12.81 10.44 -4.86
CA THR A 142 13.33 9.12 -5.22
C THR A 142 12.73 8.70 -6.55
N PRO A 143 13.50 8.09 -7.46
CA PRO A 143 12.97 7.61 -8.73
C PRO A 143 11.88 6.54 -8.50
N PRO A 144 10.93 6.39 -9.43
CA PRO A 144 9.95 5.32 -9.37
C PRO A 144 10.65 3.97 -9.20
N SER A 145 10.18 3.17 -8.23
CA SER A 145 10.84 1.90 -7.94
C SER A 145 9.89 0.87 -7.34
N PHE A 146 10.28 -0.40 -7.46
CA PHE A 146 9.64 -1.54 -6.80
C PHE A 146 10.70 -2.47 -6.21
N ASN A 147 10.29 -3.33 -5.31
CA ASN A 147 11.15 -4.34 -4.73
C ASN A 147 10.96 -5.68 -5.44
N GLU A 148 12.06 -6.29 -5.86
CA GLU A 148 12.15 -7.69 -6.23
C GLU A 148 12.60 -8.48 -5.00
N LEU A 149 11.81 -9.47 -4.61
CA LEU A 149 12.11 -10.36 -3.49
C LEU A 149 12.50 -11.74 -4.04
N ARG A 150 13.63 -12.25 -3.59
CA ARG A 150 14.03 -13.65 -3.81
C ARG A 150 14.02 -14.35 -2.47
N ILE A 151 13.25 -15.44 -2.38
CA ILE A 151 13.06 -16.22 -1.16
C ILE A 151 13.65 -17.61 -1.40
N ASP A 152 14.56 -18.00 -0.52
CA ASP A 152 15.20 -19.32 -0.53
C ASP A 152 15.20 -19.85 0.92
N GLY A 153 14.30 -20.77 1.21
CA GLY A 153 14.00 -21.14 2.58
C GLY A 153 13.64 -19.92 3.42
N ASN A 154 14.34 -19.70 4.52
CA ASN A 154 14.13 -18.53 5.39
C ASN A 154 14.93 -17.28 4.96
N ALA A 155 15.75 -17.38 3.93
CA ALA A 155 16.52 -16.25 3.43
C ALA A 155 15.67 -15.41 2.46
N ILE A 156 15.61 -14.12 2.71
CA ILE A 156 14.90 -13.14 1.87
C ILE A 156 15.92 -12.12 1.38
N ALA A 157 16.25 -12.16 0.09
CA ALA A 157 17.03 -11.12 -0.56
C ALA A 157 16.10 -10.07 -1.17
N VAL A 158 16.41 -8.80 -0.92
CA VAL A 158 15.64 -7.65 -1.42
C VAL A 158 16.49 -6.89 -2.42
N ARG A 159 15.94 -6.62 -3.59
CA ARG A 159 16.56 -5.78 -4.59
C ARG A 159 15.63 -4.66 -5.02
N VAL A 160 15.99 -3.43 -4.76
CA VAL A 160 15.25 -2.27 -5.26
C VAL A 160 15.51 -2.13 -6.76
N ARG A 161 14.46 -2.08 -7.55
CA ARG A 161 14.48 -1.88 -9.00
C ARG A 161 13.93 -0.49 -9.30
N ASN A 162 14.79 0.39 -9.82
CA ASN A 162 14.35 1.67 -10.34
C ASN A 162 13.69 1.46 -11.71
N VAL A 163 12.57 2.12 -11.94
CA VAL A 163 11.93 2.18 -13.25
C VAL A 163 12.45 3.42 -13.93
N GLU A 164 13.22 3.24 -15.02
CA GLU A 164 13.57 4.35 -15.87
C GLU A 164 12.30 4.98 -16.43
N ALA A 165 12.20 6.31 -16.37
CA ALA A 165 11.09 7.00 -16.99
C ALA A 165 11.11 6.69 -18.49
N VAL A 166 10.24 5.81 -18.93
CA VAL A 166 9.97 5.67 -20.36
C VAL A 166 9.43 7.03 -20.79
N PRO A 167 10.03 7.73 -21.76
CA PRO A 167 9.44 8.94 -22.30
C PRO A 167 8.02 8.57 -22.71
N THR A 168 7.03 9.17 -22.06
CA THR A 168 5.64 8.98 -22.47
C THR A 168 5.60 9.52 -23.90
N PRO A 169 5.36 8.70 -24.93
CA PRO A 169 5.05 9.26 -26.23
C PRO A 169 3.87 10.18 -25.98
N ASP A 170 3.86 11.36 -26.61
CA ASP A 170 2.77 12.32 -26.55
C ASP A 170 1.46 11.55 -26.77
N MET A 171 0.89 11.07 -25.70
CA MET A 171 -0.37 10.36 -25.72
C MET A 171 -1.42 11.46 -25.80
N GLN A 172 -1.68 11.89 -27.03
CA GLN A 172 -2.87 12.66 -27.33
C GLN A 172 -4.04 11.78 -26.89
N ILE A 173 -4.54 12.05 -25.68
CA ILE A 173 -5.79 11.45 -25.23
C ILE A 173 -6.83 11.94 -26.22
N PRO A 174 -7.39 11.08 -27.09
CA PRO A 174 -8.41 11.52 -28.04
C PRO A 174 -9.51 12.16 -27.20
N ALA A 175 -9.94 13.36 -27.58
CA ALA A 175 -11.04 14.03 -26.92
C ALA A 175 -12.22 13.07 -26.96
N ILE A 176 -12.79 12.75 -25.80
CA ILE A 176 -13.98 11.91 -25.70
C ILE A 176 -15.08 12.70 -26.43
N PRO A 177 -15.64 12.18 -27.54
CA PRO A 177 -16.68 12.90 -28.24
C PRO A 177 -17.86 13.13 -27.29
N PRO A 178 -18.51 14.30 -27.36
CA PRO A 178 -19.57 14.67 -26.41
C PRO A 178 -20.74 13.67 -26.35
N ASP A 179 -20.95 12.91 -27.39
CA ASP A 179 -21.98 11.88 -27.54
C ASP A 179 -21.59 10.54 -26.85
N ALA A 180 -20.34 10.35 -26.46
CA ALA A 180 -19.88 9.17 -25.71
C ALA A 180 -20.08 9.30 -24.19
N LEU A 181 -20.51 10.45 -23.71
CA LEU A 181 -20.84 10.67 -22.31
C LEU A 181 -22.31 10.30 -22.06
N PRO A 182 -22.61 9.53 -20.99
CA PRO A 182 -24.00 9.27 -20.65
C PRO A 182 -24.74 10.59 -20.40
N PRO A 183 -26.03 10.71 -20.80
CA PRO A 183 -26.81 11.92 -20.61
C PRO A 183 -26.78 12.35 -19.15
N ARG A 184 -26.50 13.63 -18.90
CA ARG A 184 -26.53 14.21 -17.56
C ARG A 184 -27.96 14.28 -17.06
N GLU A 185 -28.19 13.90 -15.82
CA GLU A 185 -29.46 14.12 -15.17
C GLU A 185 -29.72 15.62 -14.98
N PRO A 186 -30.94 16.13 -15.20
CA PRO A 186 -31.25 17.55 -14.98
C PRO A 186 -31.08 17.90 -13.50
N GLY A 187 -30.19 18.83 -13.20
CA GLY A 187 -30.00 19.36 -11.84
C GLY A 187 -28.63 19.14 -11.20
N GLU A 188 -27.67 18.52 -11.87
CA GLU A 188 -26.31 18.41 -11.34
C GLU A 188 -25.53 19.75 -11.51
N PRO A 189 -25.04 20.38 -10.42
CA PRO A 189 -24.26 21.62 -10.53
C PRO A 189 -22.92 21.34 -11.23
N VAL A 190 -22.59 22.21 -12.19
CA VAL A 190 -21.29 22.19 -12.88
C VAL A 190 -20.22 22.61 -11.89
N ALA A 191 -19.32 21.68 -11.48
CA ALA A 191 -18.15 22.05 -10.73
C ALA A 191 -17.24 22.94 -11.60
N PRO A 192 -16.74 24.08 -11.09
CA PRO A 192 -15.84 24.94 -11.86
C PRO A 192 -14.55 24.18 -12.18
N ILE A 193 -14.17 24.20 -13.45
CA ILE A 193 -12.86 23.71 -13.91
C ILE A 193 -11.83 24.70 -13.39
N HIS A 194 -11.15 24.38 -12.30
CA HIS A 194 -9.98 25.16 -11.89
C HIS A 194 -8.88 24.94 -12.93
N ALA A 195 -8.61 25.97 -13.71
CA ALA A 195 -7.43 26.02 -14.56
C ALA A 195 -6.18 25.84 -13.69
N VAL A 196 -5.35 24.87 -14.03
CA VAL A 196 -4.04 24.70 -13.41
C VAL A 196 -3.21 25.93 -13.74
N PRO A 197 -2.69 26.69 -12.75
CA PRO A 197 -1.84 27.83 -13.05
C PRO A 197 -0.56 27.38 -13.78
N PRO A 198 0.00 28.20 -14.67
CA PRO A 198 1.23 27.85 -15.37
C PRO A 198 2.37 27.65 -14.35
N VAL A 199 3.15 26.60 -14.57
CA VAL A 199 4.36 26.32 -13.79
C VAL A 199 5.43 27.33 -14.23
N ASP A 200 5.92 28.15 -13.29
CA ASP A 200 7.03 29.04 -13.53
C ASP A 200 8.30 28.25 -13.92
N PRO A 201 9.10 28.73 -14.90
CA PRO A 201 10.33 28.08 -15.26
C PRO A 201 11.37 28.19 -14.13
N PRO A 202 12.29 27.21 -14.00
CA PRO A 202 13.30 27.24 -12.95
C PRO A 202 14.22 28.45 -13.11
N VAL A 203 14.38 29.19 -12.03
CA VAL A 203 15.38 30.27 -11.93
C VAL A 203 16.75 29.62 -11.75
N HIS A 204 17.68 29.98 -12.64
CA HIS A 204 19.11 29.55 -12.62
C HIS A 204 19.87 30.11 -11.42
#